data_910f785c88ef83b5bf4b849dd98455f4
#
_entry.id   910f785c88ef83b5bf4b849dd98455f4
#
_cell.length_a   1.000
_cell.length_b   1.000
_cell.length_c   1.000
_cell.angle_alpha   90.00
_cell.angle_beta   90.00
_cell.angle_gamma   90.00
#
_symmetry.space_group_name_H-M   'P 1'
#
loop_
_entity.id
_entity.type
_entity.pdbx_description
1 polymer ?
#
loop_
_entity_poly.entity_id
_entity_poly.type
_entity_poly.pdbx_seq_one_letter_code
_entity_poly.pdbx_strand_id
1 'polypeptide(L)'
;MPNAEHVHPLLFGECRCTPDEAANVDLILRYRSAPTVERRRFFAPGYRRHRPGLVHLGEISGAAEGDRSGMITDDALPDRHDEIIDIVASGDRVTAMWRVQGTHDGPLEGVAATHRGVDVEEVGMWRIVDGLITDSWFLADEAALVRQIGLPPHHGE
;
A
#
# COMPACT_ATOMS: atom_id res chain seq x y z
N MET A 1 -20.86 -1.39 -30.03
CA MET A 1 -20.50 -0.29 -29.11
C MET A 1 -19.02 -0.43 -28.84
N PRO A 2 -18.15 0.55 -29.14
CA PRO A 2 -16.75 0.45 -28.73
C PRO A 2 -16.70 0.46 -27.22
N ASN A 3 -16.01 -0.52 -26.63
CA ASN A 3 -15.71 -0.54 -25.21
C ASN A 3 -15.05 0.79 -24.81
N ALA A 4 -15.60 1.48 -23.84
CA ALA A 4 -14.94 2.63 -23.24
C ALA A 4 -13.60 2.13 -22.68
N GLU A 5 -12.50 2.51 -23.32
CA GLU A 5 -11.17 2.28 -22.80
C GLU A 5 -11.06 3.07 -21.48
N HIS A 6 -10.86 2.39 -20.37
CA HIS A 6 -10.60 3.02 -19.09
C HIS A 6 -9.16 3.53 -19.13
N VAL A 7 -9.03 4.85 -19.19
CA VAL A 7 -7.73 5.52 -19.18
C VAL A 7 -7.46 5.98 -17.76
N HIS A 8 -6.42 5.44 -17.14
CA HIS A 8 -5.90 5.94 -15.88
C HIS A 8 -4.73 6.88 -16.16
N PRO A 9 -4.70 8.09 -15.58
CA PRO A 9 -3.57 8.97 -15.71
C PRO A 9 -2.36 8.32 -15.01
N LEU A 10 -1.28 8.16 -15.74
CA LEU A 10 -0.03 7.58 -15.25
C LEU A 10 1.09 8.61 -15.29
N LEU A 11 2.06 8.47 -14.42
CA LEU A 11 3.26 9.30 -14.41
C LEU A 11 4.01 9.25 -15.76
N PHE A 12 3.99 8.11 -16.45
CA PHE A 12 4.71 7.85 -17.69
C PHE A 12 3.82 7.71 -18.95
N GLY A 13 2.55 8.12 -18.88
CA GLY A 13 1.63 8.08 -20.00
C GLY A 13 0.30 7.40 -19.72
N GLU A 14 -0.45 7.07 -20.77
CA GLU A 14 -1.73 6.37 -20.66
C GLU A 14 -1.54 4.85 -20.69
N CYS A 15 -2.10 4.14 -19.72
CA CYS A 15 -2.19 2.68 -19.78
C CYS A 15 -3.49 2.28 -20.47
N ARG A 16 -3.39 1.46 -21.49
CA ARG A 16 -4.55 0.82 -22.11
C ARG A 16 -4.78 -0.52 -21.42
N CYS A 17 -5.79 -0.56 -20.55
CA CYS A 17 -6.17 -1.75 -19.83
C CYS A 17 -7.28 -2.51 -20.56
N THR A 18 -7.22 -3.84 -20.52
CA THR A 18 -8.38 -4.67 -20.82
C THR A 18 -9.49 -4.44 -19.77
N PRO A 19 -10.76 -4.80 -20.04
CA PRO A 19 -11.82 -4.65 -19.04
C PRO A 19 -11.52 -5.35 -17.71
N ASP A 20 -10.88 -6.51 -17.72
CA ASP A 20 -10.51 -7.24 -16.50
C ASP A 20 -9.38 -6.54 -15.73
N GLU A 21 -8.39 -6.01 -16.43
CA GLU A 21 -7.33 -5.22 -15.81
C GLU A 21 -7.87 -3.92 -15.20
N ALA A 22 -8.79 -3.24 -15.90
CA ALA A 22 -9.46 -2.06 -15.37
C ALA A 22 -10.27 -2.38 -14.10
N ALA A 23 -10.98 -3.50 -14.07
CA ALA A 23 -11.70 -3.96 -12.89
C ALA A 23 -10.75 -4.25 -11.71
N ASN A 24 -9.58 -4.83 -12.00
CA ASN A 24 -8.54 -5.07 -11.00
C ASN A 24 -7.96 -3.76 -10.45
N VAL A 25 -7.71 -2.76 -11.30
CA VAL A 25 -7.29 -1.41 -10.88
C VAL A 25 -8.34 -0.77 -9.98
N ASP A 26 -9.62 -0.79 -10.38
CA ASP A 26 -10.71 -0.24 -9.56
C ASP A 26 -10.82 -0.93 -8.20
N LEU A 27 -10.59 -2.25 -8.15
CA LEU A 27 -10.56 -2.99 -6.89
C LEU A 27 -9.44 -2.47 -5.97
N ILE A 28 -8.23 -2.27 -6.50
CA ILE A 28 -7.11 -1.76 -5.71
C ILE A 28 -7.34 -0.31 -5.26
N LEU A 29 -7.90 0.55 -6.10
CA LEU A 29 -8.25 1.92 -5.71
C LEU A 29 -9.27 1.93 -4.57
N ARG A 30 -10.32 1.10 -4.64
CA ARG A 30 -11.30 0.95 -3.56
C ARG A 30 -10.69 0.37 -2.29
N TYR A 31 -9.79 -0.61 -2.41
CA TYR A 31 -9.05 -1.18 -1.28
C TYR A 31 -8.18 -0.11 -0.60
N ARG A 32 -7.47 0.70 -1.38
CA ARG A 32 -6.57 1.74 -0.85
C ARG A 32 -7.35 2.87 -0.16
N SER A 33 -8.48 3.28 -0.70
CA SER A 33 -9.33 4.33 -0.14
C SER A 33 -10.21 3.86 1.03
N ALA A 34 -10.34 2.55 1.24
CA ALA A 34 -11.16 2.03 2.34
C ALA A 34 -10.47 2.24 3.70
N PRO A 35 -11.26 2.55 4.77
CA PRO A 35 -10.76 2.51 6.13
C PRO A 35 -10.12 1.17 6.45
N THR A 36 -9.05 1.17 7.26
CA THR A 36 -8.29 -0.04 7.59
C THR A 36 -9.18 -1.19 8.07
N VAL A 37 -10.16 -0.89 8.92
CA VAL A 37 -11.09 -1.88 9.48
C VAL A 37 -11.98 -2.56 8.43
N GLU A 38 -12.16 -1.94 7.27
CA GLU A 38 -12.98 -2.46 6.17
C GLU A 38 -12.17 -3.22 5.11
N ARG A 39 -10.84 -3.13 5.15
CA ARG A 39 -9.97 -3.71 4.12
C ARG A 39 -10.04 -5.22 4.02
N ARG A 40 -10.43 -5.89 5.11
CA ARG A 40 -10.63 -7.34 5.16
C ARG A 40 -11.53 -7.88 4.05
N ARG A 41 -12.55 -7.12 3.64
CA ARG A 41 -13.51 -7.54 2.61
C ARG A 41 -12.90 -7.73 1.21
N PHE A 42 -11.71 -7.20 0.99
CA PHE A 42 -11.00 -7.32 -0.29
C PHE A 42 -10.08 -8.53 -0.37
N PHE A 43 -9.85 -9.23 0.75
CA PHE A 43 -8.89 -10.33 0.80
C PHE A 43 -9.57 -11.68 0.62
N ALA A 44 -8.90 -12.57 -0.14
CA ALA A 44 -9.28 -13.96 -0.24
C ALA A 44 -9.01 -14.72 1.07
N PRO A 45 -9.74 -15.80 1.36
CA PRO A 45 -9.31 -16.77 2.36
C PRO A 45 -7.89 -17.25 2.05
N GLY A 46 -6.98 -17.21 3.03
CA GLY A 46 -5.58 -17.57 2.83
C GLY A 46 -4.73 -16.48 2.16
N TYR A 47 -5.22 -15.22 2.14
CA TYR A 47 -4.43 -14.07 1.72
C TYR A 47 -3.05 -14.04 2.39
N ARG A 48 -2.02 -13.71 1.60
CA ARG A 48 -0.65 -13.58 2.07
C ARG A 48 -0.14 -12.17 1.79
N ARG A 49 0.50 -11.60 2.78
CA ARG A 49 1.18 -10.32 2.67
C ARG A 49 2.68 -10.51 2.79
N HIS A 50 3.42 -9.97 1.84
CA HIS A 50 4.86 -9.99 1.81
C HIS A 50 5.39 -8.57 1.97
N ARG A 51 6.13 -8.33 3.03
CA ARG A 51 6.79 -7.06 3.28
C ARG A 51 8.22 -7.32 3.74
N PRO A 52 9.18 -7.44 2.84
CA PRO A 52 10.60 -7.40 3.20
C PRO A 52 10.91 -6.00 3.75
N GLY A 53 11.69 -5.91 4.76
CA GLY A 53 11.98 -4.65 5.45
C GLY A 53 11.71 -4.78 6.92
N LEU A 54 11.42 -3.70 7.64
CA LEU A 54 11.30 -3.67 9.09
C LEU A 54 10.79 -4.99 9.68
N VAL A 55 11.64 -5.62 10.48
CA VAL A 55 11.72 -7.05 10.84
C VAL A 55 10.41 -7.71 11.29
N HIS A 56 9.45 -6.93 11.77
CA HIS A 56 8.22 -7.46 12.37
C HIS A 56 7.07 -7.67 11.40
N LEU A 57 7.22 -7.27 10.13
CA LEU A 57 6.13 -7.26 9.16
C LEU A 57 6.39 -8.14 7.92
N GLY A 58 7.38 -9.05 7.97
CA GLY A 58 7.86 -9.79 6.81
C GLY A 58 6.79 -10.53 6.02
N GLU A 59 6.13 -11.48 6.61
CA GLU A 59 5.03 -12.22 6.00
C GLU A 59 3.86 -12.34 6.97
N ILE A 60 2.68 -11.95 6.52
CA ILE A 60 1.43 -12.11 7.26
C ILE A 60 0.49 -12.98 6.42
N SER A 61 -0.03 -14.04 7.02
CA SER A 61 -0.95 -14.97 6.37
C SER A 61 -2.36 -14.81 6.92
N GLY A 62 -3.34 -14.92 6.02
CA GLY A 62 -4.75 -14.88 6.36
C GLY A 62 -5.35 -13.46 6.36
N ALA A 63 -6.65 -13.39 6.06
CA ALA A 63 -7.36 -12.12 5.92
C ALA A 63 -7.43 -11.33 7.24
N ALA A 64 -7.50 -12.01 8.38
CA ALA A 64 -7.53 -11.38 9.69
C ALA A 64 -6.21 -10.66 10.03
N GLU A 65 -5.10 -11.23 9.59
CA GLU A 65 -3.77 -10.67 9.80
C GLU A 65 -3.47 -9.57 8.77
N GLY A 66 -4.10 -9.64 7.60
CA GLY A 66 -4.04 -8.62 6.57
C GLY A 66 -4.63 -7.26 7.00
N ASP A 67 -5.44 -7.23 8.07
CA ASP A 67 -5.94 -5.99 8.66
C ASP A 67 -4.82 -5.15 9.31
N ARG A 68 -3.70 -5.76 9.64
CA ARG A 68 -2.51 -5.04 10.06
C ARG A 68 -1.91 -4.36 8.82
N SER A 69 -2.46 -3.21 8.50
CA SER A 69 -2.07 -2.46 7.32
C SER A 69 -0.72 -1.81 7.55
N GLY A 70 0.27 -2.26 6.90
CA GLY A 70 1.50 -1.52 6.65
C GLY A 70 2.29 -1.09 7.88
N MET A 71 3.48 -0.63 7.60
CA MET A 71 4.38 -0.05 8.57
C MET A 71 3.83 1.25 9.17
N ILE A 72 3.18 2.05 8.35
CA ILE A 72 2.59 3.32 8.75
C ILE A 72 1.10 3.09 8.98
N THR A 73 0.71 2.97 10.23
CA THR A 73 -0.68 2.79 10.65
C THR A 73 -1.43 4.12 10.70
N ASP A 74 -2.76 4.07 10.67
CA ASP A 74 -3.58 5.28 10.83
C ASP A 74 -3.37 5.92 12.23
N ASP A 75 -3.02 5.11 13.24
CA ASP A 75 -2.68 5.60 14.57
C ASP A 75 -1.35 6.36 14.59
N ALA A 76 -0.37 5.92 13.80
CA ALA A 76 0.93 6.57 13.73
C ALA A 76 0.88 7.93 13.02
N LEU A 77 0.05 8.02 11.97
CA LEU A 77 -0.21 9.25 11.23
C LEU A 77 -1.73 9.50 11.16
N PRO A 78 -2.32 10.13 12.18
CA PRO A 78 -3.78 10.37 12.22
C PRO A 78 -4.30 11.27 11.09
N ASP A 79 -3.44 12.12 10.54
CA ASP A 79 -3.70 13.02 9.41
C ASP A 79 -3.19 12.45 8.07
N ARG A 80 -2.97 11.13 8.00
CA ARG A 80 -2.43 10.46 6.83
C ARG A 80 -3.21 10.79 5.57
N HIS A 81 -2.47 11.16 4.54
CA HIS A 81 -2.94 11.34 3.18
C HIS A 81 -2.10 10.51 2.22
N ASP A 82 -2.76 9.69 1.41
CA ASP A 82 -2.13 8.87 0.37
C ASP A 82 -2.49 9.43 -1.00
N GLU A 83 -1.50 9.76 -1.81
CA GLU A 83 -1.64 10.18 -3.19
C GLU A 83 -1.10 9.09 -4.13
N ILE A 84 -1.95 8.56 -5.01
CA ILE A 84 -1.50 7.62 -6.05
C ILE A 84 -0.69 8.38 -7.09
N ILE A 85 0.57 8.01 -7.26
CA ILE A 85 1.48 8.59 -8.24
C ILE A 85 1.34 7.86 -9.57
N ASP A 86 1.28 6.53 -9.53
CA ASP A 86 1.18 5.68 -10.71
C ASP A 86 0.49 4.35 -10.37
N ILE A 87 -0.23 3.78 -11.34
CA ILE A 87 -0.90 2.48 -11.20
C ILE A 87 -0.97 1.78 -12.54
N VAL A 88 -0.53 0.55 -12.59
CA VAL A 88 -0.53 -0.28 -13.79
C VAL A 88 -1.08 -1.67 -13.49
N ALA A 89 -1.70 -2.28 -14.49
CA ALA A 89 -2.19 -3.65 -14.41
C ALA A 89 -1.64 -4.49 -15.55
N SER A 90 -1.44 -5.77 -15.29
CA SER A 90 -1.09 -6.78 -16.28
C SER A 90 -1.68 -8.13 -15.86
N GLY A 91 -2.74 -8.56 -16.55
CA GLY A 91 -3.46 -9.77 -16.23
C GLY A 91 -4.05 -9.74 -14.80
N ASP A 92 -3.66 -10.70 -13.99
CA ASP A 92 -4.12 -10.85 -12.59
C ASP A 92 -3.36 -9.96 -11.58
N ARG A 93 -2.49 -9.06 -12.04
CA ARG A 93 -1.62 -8.24 -11.19
C ARG A 93 -1.86 -6.75 -11.38
N VAL A 94 -1.82 -6.04 -10.26
CA VAL A 94 -1.81 -4.57 -10.22
C VAL A 94 -0.60 -4.13 -9.42
N THR A 95 0.11 -3.12 -9.93
CA THR A 95 1.18 -2.44 -9.20
C THR A 95 0.82 -0.98 -9.10
N ALA A 96 0.98 -0.40 -7.92
CA ALA A 96 0.81 1.03 -7.71
C ALA A 96 1.96 1.61 -6.89
N MET A 97 2.28 2.86 -7.18
CA MET A 97 3.17 3.70 -6.42
C MET A 97 2.37 4.85 -5.82
N TRP A 98 2.57 5.14 -4.57
CA TRP A 98 1.89 6.25 -3.89
C TRP A 98 2.81 6.96 -2.93
N ARG A 99 2.49 8.21 -2.67
CA ARG A 99 3.11 9.06 -1.68
C ARG A 99 2.29 9.05 -0.42
N VAL A 100 2.93 8.86 0.72
CA VAL A 100 2.34 8.91 2.05
C VAL A 100 2.81 10.18 2.73
N GLN A 101 1.88 11.01 3.15
CA GLN A 101 2.16 12.24 3.88
C GLN A 101 1.35 12.26 5.17
N GLY A 102 1.89 12.90 6.21
CA GLY A 102 1.22 13.08 7.49
C GLY A 102 2.19 13.51 8.58
N THR A 103 1.67 13.59 9.81
CA THR A 103 2.44 13.93 11.00
C THR A 103 2.58 12.71 11.91
N HIS A 104 3.79 12.42 12.37
CA HIS A 104 4.06 11.29 13.27
C HIS A 104 3.57 11.64 14.69
N ASP A 105 2.26 11.51 14.90
CA ASP A 105 1.56 11.86 16.13
C ASP A 105 1.12 10.67 16.98
N GLY A 106 1.43 9.45 16.53
CA GLY A 106 1.18 8.22 17.28
C GLY A 106 2.39 7.28 17.28
N PRO A 107 2.32 6.17 18.01
CA PRO A 107 3.43 5.23 18.09
C PRO A 107 3.67 4.52 16.74
N LEU A 108 4.93 4.39 16.35
CA LEU A 108 5.38 3.70 15.15
C LEU A 108 6.54 2.78 15.48
N GLU A 109 6.35 1.45 15.35
CA GLU A 109 7.38 0.44 15.61
C GLU A 109 8.14 0.64 16.93
N GLY A 110 7.42 0.99 18.00
CA GLY A 110 8.01 1.22 19.32
C GLY A 110 8.59 2.63 19.53
N VAL A 111 8.51 3.49 18.52
CA VAL A 111 8.90 4.91 18.62
C VAL A 111 7.69 5.73 19.02
N ALA A 112 7.83 6.52 20.09
CA ALA A 112 6.79 7.46 20.51
C ALA A 112 6.63 8.58 19.46
N ALA A 113 5.45 9.22 19.45
CA ALA A 113 5.16 10.37 18.59
C ALA A 113 6.28 11.41 18.64
N THR A 114 6.79 11.80 17.48
CA THR A 114 7.87 12.81 17.36
C THR A 114 7.36 14.17 16.89
N HIS A 115 6.08 14.26 16.48
CA HIS A 115 5.43 15.44 15.92
C HIS A 115 6.14 15.98 14.67
N ARG A 116 6.81 15.10 13.93
CA ARG A 116 7.53 15.45 12.70
C ARG A 116 6.72 15.08 11.47
N GLY A 117 6.86 15.87 10.42
CA GLY A 117 6.27 15.57 9.12
C GLY A 117 6.91 14.31 8.51
N VAL A 118 6.06 13.49 7.93
CA VAL A 118 6.42 12.30 7.15
C VAL A 118 6.00 12.54 5.71
N ASP A 119 6.90 12.23 4.78
CA ASP A 119 6.68 12.33 3.34
C ASP A 119 7.54 11.25 2.66
N VAL A 120 6.93 10.12 2.36
CA VAL A 120 7.64 8.94 1.83
C VAL A 120 6.85 8.29 0.70
N GLU A 121 7.55 7.57 -0.15
CA GLU A 121 6.95 6.80 -1.23
C GLU A 121 6.88 5.31 -0.85
N GLU A 122 5.79 4.68 -1.27
CA GLU A 122 5.57 3.24 -1.16
C GLU A 122 5.18 2.67 -2.52
N VAL A 123 5.59 1.44 -2.77
CA VAL A 123 5.15 0.63 -3.91
C VAL A 123 4.48 -0.62 -3.40
N GLY A 124 3.34 -0.94 -3.98
CA GLY A 124 2.64 -2.19 -3.73
C GLY A 124 2.34 -2.93 -5.02
N MET A 125 2.42 -4.25 -4.96
CA MET A 125 1.96 -5.15 -6.01
C MET A 125 0.97 -6.14 -5.40
N TRP A 126 -0.15 -6.34 -6.11
CA TRP A 126 -1.21 -7.26 -5.69
C TRP A 126 -1.48 -8.28 -6.76
N ARG A 127 -1.80 -9.50 -6.35
CA ARG A 127 -2.39 -10.52 -7.19
C ARG A 127 -3.88 -10.63 -6.86
N ILE A 128 -4.70 -10.69 -7.90
CA ILE A 128 -6.15 -10.68 -7.78
C ILE A 128 -6.69 -11.91 -8.50
N VAL A 129 -7.47 -12.72 -7.79
CA VAL A 129 -8.14 -13.91 -8.35
C VAL A 129 -9.61 -13.86 -7.93
N ASP A 130 -10.51 -14.05 -8.87
CA ASP A 130 -11.96 -14.02 -8.65
C ASP A 130 -12.46 -12.77 -7.90
N GLY A 131 -11.86 -11.61 -8.21
CA GLY A 131 -12.23 -10.33 -7.61
C GLY A 131 -11.78 -10.14 -6.16
N LEU A 132 -10.84 -10.96 -5.66
CA LEU A 132 -10.26 -10.87 -4.33
C LEU A 132 -8.74 -10.83 -4.40
N ILE A 133 -8.12 -10.10 -3.47
CA ILE A 133 -6.67 -10.03 -3.33
C ILE A 133 -6.18 -11.31 -2.65
N THR A 134 -5.33 -12.07 -3.32
CA THR A 134 -4.74 -13.31 -2.81
C THR A 134 -3.36 -13.09 -2.21
N ASP A 135 -2.59 -12.19 -2.79
CA ASP A 135 -1.24 -11.87 -2.36
C ASP A 135 -0.98 -10.38 -2.52
N SER A 136 -0.12 -9.84 -1.66
CA SER A 136 0.41 -8.50 -1.81
C SER A 136 1.87 -8.39 -1.39
N TRP A 137 2.61 -7.54 -2.08
CA TRP A 137 3.99 -7.18 -1.79
C TRP A 137 4.08 -5.68 -1.60
N PHE A 138 4.85 -5.23 -0.60
CA PHE A 138 5.03 -3.83 -0.31
C PHE A 138 6.50 -3.49 -0.09
N LEU A 139 6.93 -2.39 -0.66
CA LEU A 139 8.21 -1.75 -0.41
C LEU A 139 7.96 -0.28 -0.11
N ALA A 140 8.68 0.27 0.85
CA ALA A 140 8.61 1.68 1.21
C ALA A 140 10.01 2.26 1.34
N ASP A 141 10.16 3.57 1.18
CA ASP A 141 11.41 4.27 1.55
C ASP A 141 11.51 4.39 3.07
N GLU A 142 11.84 3.25 3.70
CA GLU A 142 12.00 3.14 5.15
C GLU A 142 13.16 4.00 5.66
N ALA A 143 14.21 4.18 4.85
CA ALA A 143 15.35 5.01 5.22
C ALA A 143 14.95 6.49 5.28
N ALA A 144 14.10 6.98 4.38
CA ALA A 144 13.56 8.31 4.45
C ALA A 144 12.68 8.49 5.69
N LEU A 145 11.78 7.52 5.96
CA LEU A 145 10.91 7.55 7.13
C LEU A 145 11.72 7.67 8.43
N VAL A 146 12.70 6.77 8.61
CA VAL A 146 13.56 6.74 9.81
C VAL A 146 14.27 8.08 10.01
N ARG A 147 14.83 8.66 8.94
CA ARG A 147 15.46 9.99 9.01
C ARG A 147 14.47 11.10 9.38
N GLN A 148 13.28 11.10 8.78
CA GLN A 148 12.27 12.13 8.99
C GLN A 148 11.73 12.14 10.43
N ILE A 149 11.46 10.96 11.00
CA ILE A 149 11.04 10.87 12.40
C ILE A 149 12.20 10.98 13.40
N GLY A 150 13.45 11.08 12.91
CA GLY A 150 14.63 11.40 13.73
C GLY A 150 15.26 10.21 14.41
N LEU A 151 15.07 9.01 13.90
CA LEU A 151 15.82 7.85 14.35
C LEU A 151 17.19 7.76 13.67
N PRO A 152 18.19 7.23 14.34
CA PRO A 152 19.46 6.90 13.69
C PRO A 152 19.21 5.77 12.67
N PRO A 153 19.90 5.78 11.53
CA PRO A 153 19.84 4.66 10.60
C PRO A 153 20.32 3.39 11.31
N HIS A 154 19.54 2.31 11.17
CA HIS A 154 20.00 1.01 11.65
C HIS A 154 21.18 0.58 10.80
N HIS A 155 22.36 0.58 11.39
CA HIS A 155 23.48 -0.18 10.86
C HIS A 155 23.23 -1.63 11.32
N GLY A 156 22.79 -2.49 10.40
CA GLY A 156 22.65 -3.91 10.69
C GLY A 156 24.01 -4.48 11.14
N GLU A 157 24.04 -5.11 12.28
CA GLU A 157 25.12 -6.00 12.69
C GLU A 157 25.07 -7.27 11.85
#